data_ac3fef8fda4bdad7d3524ec221938903
#
_entry.id   ac3fef8fda4bdad7d3524ec221938903
#
_cell.length_a   1.000
_cell.length_b   1.000
_cell.length_c   1.000
_cell.angle_alpha   90.00
_cell.angle_beta   90.00
_cell.angle_gamma   90.00
#
_symmetry.space_group_name_H-M   'P 1'
#
loop_
_entity.id
_entity.type
_entity.pdbx_description
1 polymer ?
#
loop_
_entity_poly.entity_id
_entity_poly.type
_entity_poly.pdbx_seq_one_letter_code
_entity_poly.pdbx_strand_id
1 'polypeptide(L)'
;MTLNAPYAATELLLDREFFEMLKGKKVFCGMKNTLLKAGDYFKELTLLDYSKREEFAVRNAVPTAEGALEIAMGEYDGMIAGSRCLVTGFGRIGKVLSGMLKGMGARVTVSARKPEDLAWIEIYGYTPVSTGKLSEHQGFDFIFNTVPTMIFDAYTLAKTAQGAILIDLASLPGGAECRDAQEKARPGEVGLAFSFH
;
A
#
# COMPACT_ATOMS: atom_id res chain seq x y z
N MET A 1 -5.36 12.83 -22.37
CA MET A 1 -4.83 12.48 -21.02
C MET A 1 -4.60 13.77 -20.29
N THR A 2 -4.92 13.83 -19.02
CA THR A 2 -4.80 15.03 -18.18
C THR A 2 -3.67 14.90 -17.16
N LEU A 3 -3.07 16.02 -16.79
CA LEU A 3 -2.13 16.10 -15.67
C LEU A 3 -2.92 15.97 -14.35
N ASN A 4 -2.41 15.20 -13.40
CA ASN A 4 -2.97 15.17 -12.05
C ASN A 4 -2.60 16.50 -11.35
N ALA A 5 -3.54 17.42 -11.32
CA ALA A 5 -3.41 18.75 -10.71
C ALA A 5 -4.70 19.10 -9.94
N PRO A 6 -4.92 18.49 -8.74
CA PRO A 6 -6.19 18.56 -8.03
C PRO A 6 -6.60 19.98 -7.59
N TYR A 7 -5.65 20.91 -7.55
CA TYR A 7 -5.88 22.32 -7.19
C TYR A 7 -5.87 23.27 -8.42
N ALA A 8 -5.76 22.73 -9.64
CA ALA A 8 -5.86 23.56 -10.84
C ALA A 8 -7.33 23.97 -11.09
N ALA A 9 -7.54 25.22 -11.49
CA ALA A 9 -8.88 25.73 -11.82
C ALA A 9 -9.46 25.08 -13.09
N THR A 10 -8.59 24.54 -13.97
CA THR A 10 -8.97 23.90 -15.24
C THR A 10 -8.15 22.63 -15.43
N GLU A 11 -8.71 21.67 -16.18
CA GLU A 11 -7.96 20.48 -16.58
C GLU A 11 -6.77 20.86 -17.48
N LEU A 12 -5.59 20.38 -17.13
CA LEU A 12 -4.38 20.55 -17.94
C LEU A 12 -4.21 19.32 -18.84
N LEU A 13 -4.38 19.53 -20.14
CA LEU A 13 -4.24 18.46 -21.13
C LEU A 13 -2.76 18.18 -21.42
N LEU A 14 -2.41 16.90 -21.47
CA LEU A 14 -1.09 16.43 -21.94
C LEU A 14 -1.14 16.30 -23.47
N ASP A 15 -1.22 17.42 -24.15
CA ASP A 15 -1.34 17.52 -25.60
C ASP A 15 -0.05 18.10 -26.23
N ARG A 16 -0.13 18.44 -27.50
CA ARG A 16 1.00 18.98 -28.25
C ARG A 16 1.40 20.39 -27.80
N GLU A 17 0.45 21.19 -27.35
CA GLU A 17 0.73 22.54 -26.84
C GLU A 17 1.54 22.42 -25.52
N PHE A 18 1.14 21.53 -24.63
CA PHE A 18 1.87 21.23 -23.41
C PHE A 18 3.30 20.71 -23.71
N PHE A 19 3.46 19.86 -24.75
CA PHE A 19 4.77 19.40 -25.18
C PHE A 19 5.67 20.60 -25.68
N GLU A 20 5.15 21.50 -26.53
CA GLU A 20 5.94 22.63 -27.03
C GLU A 20 6.42 23.54 -25.88
N MET A 21 5.62 23.69 -24.82
CA MET A 21 6.03 24.44 -23.62
C MET A 21 7.20 23.78 -22.87
N LEU A 22 7.37 22.47 -22.99
CA LEU A 22 8.41 21.69 -22.31
C LEU A 22 9.66 21.47 -23.18
N LYS A 23 9.58 21.74 -24.49
CA LYS A 23 10.65 21.52 -25.46
C LYS A 23 11.93 22.24 -25.05
N GLY A 24 13.05 21.53 -25.12
CA GLY A 24 14.36 22.07 -24.74
C GLY A 24 14.60 22.14 -23.22
N LYS A 25 13.64 21.76 -22.38
CA LYS A 25 13.77 21.76 -20.93
C LYS A 25 14.08 20.36 -20.40
N LYS A 26 14.74 20.29 -19.23
CA LYS A 26 14.81 19.06 -18.45
C LYS A 26 13.50 18.91 -17.66
N VAL A 27 12.77 17.82 -17.91
CA VAL A 27 11.47 17.59 -17.30
C VAL A 27 11.61 16.47 -16.25
N PHE A 28 11.34 16.82 -15.01
CA PHE A 28 11.24 15.84 -13.92
C PHE A 28 9.79 15.38 -13.82
N CYS A 29 9.55 14.10 -13.95
CA CYS A 29 8.20 13.53 -13.88
C CYS A 29 8.18 12.25 -13.03
N GLY A 30 7.05 11.99 -12.42
CA GLY A 30 6.70 10.66 -11.96
C GLY A 30 6.00 9.89 -13.08
N MET A 31 6.12 8.57 -13.08
CA MET A 31 5.39 7.70 -14.03
C MET A 31 5.68 8.04 -15.52
N LYS A 32 6.94 8.20 -15.87
CA LYS A 32 7.40 8.51 -17.25
C LYS A 32 6.65 7.71 -18.33
N ASN A 33 6.43 6.42 -18.10
CA ASN A 33 5.76 5.57 -19.09
C ASN A 33 4.31 5.99 -19.35
N THR A 34 3.63 6.57 -18.37
CA THR A 34 2.26 7.09 -18.51
C THR A 34 2.29 8.36 -19.38
N LEU A 35 3.24 9.25 -19.16
CA LEU A 35 3.42 10.44 -19.99
C LEU A 35 3.71 10.06 -21.45
N LEU A 36 4.57 9.08 -21.69
CA LEU A 36 4.91 8.62 -23.04
C LEU A 36 3.71 8.01 -23.80
N LYS A 37 2.69 7.53 -23.09
CA LYS A 37 1.43 7.05 -23.70
C LYS A 37 0.52 8.20 -24.15
N ALA A 38 0.72 9.41 -23.66
CA ALA A 38 -0.08 10.58 -24.04
C ALA A 38 0.20 11.05 -25.47
N GLY A 39 1.42 10.79 -25.98
CA GLY A 39 1.79 11.11 -27.37
C GLY A 39 3.26 10.80 -27.64
N ASP A 40 3.53 10.34 -28.86
CA ASP A 40 4.89 9.95 -29.25
C ASP A 40 5.89 11.11 -29.24
N TYR A 41 5.41 12.34 -29.41
CA TYR A 41 6.23 13.57 -29.35
C TYR A 41 6.89 13.77 -27.97
N PHE A 42 6.32 13.23 -26.89
CA PHE A 42 6.97 13.29 -25.57
C PHE A 42 8.27 12.50 -25.49
N LYS A 43 8.54 11.60 -26.43
CA LYS A 43 9.82 10.87 -26.52
C LYS A 43 11.00 11.78 -26.85
N GLU A 44 10.75 12.94 -27.45
CA GLU A 44 11.76 13.95 -27.78
C GLU A 44 12.24 14.76 -26.57
N LEU A 45 11.49 14.70 -25.43
CA LEU A 45 11.85 15.42 -24.22
C LEU A 45 12.93 14.71 -23.42
N THR A 46 13.76 15.48 -22.74
CA THR A 46 14.69 14.96 -21.72
C THR A 46 13.91 14.69 -20.43
N LEU A 47 13.33 13.49 -20.33
CA LEU A 47 12.51 13.07 -19.20
C LEU A 47 13.34 12.33 -18.12
N LEU A 48 13.32 12.85 -16.90
CA LEU A 48 13.97 12.29 -15.72
C LEU A 48 12.86 11.77 -14.77
N ASP A 49 12.73 10.45 -14.68
CA ASP A 49 11.72 9.81 -13.85
C ASP A 49 12.22 9.65 -12.41
N TYR A 50 11.71 10.50 -11.49
CA TYR A 50 12.08 10.44 -10.08
C TYR A 50 11.38 9.29 -9.34
N SER A 51 10.25 8.79 -9.86
CA SER A 51 9.51 7.70 -9.20
C SER A 51 10.24 6.36 -9.24
N LYS A 52 11.23 6.22 -10.15
CA LYS A 52 12.08 5.03 -10.25
C LYS A 52 13.25 5.02 -9.27
N ARG A 53 13.46 6.09 -8.54
CA ARG A 53 14.55 6.17 -7.56
C ARG A 53 14.17 5.40 -6.30
N GLU A 54 15.00 4.44 -5.90
CA GLU A 54 14.73 3.58 -4.75
C GLU A 54 14.62 4.37 -3.44
N GLU A 55 15.51 5.36 -3.24
CA GLU A 55 15.46 6.20 -2.06
C GLU A 55 14.15 7.03 -1.95
N PHE A 56 13.59 7.43 -3.10
CA PHE A 56 12.27 8.07 -3.13
C PHE A 56 11.18 7.10 -2.66
N ALA A 57 11.18 5.89 -3.22
CA ALA A 57 10.22 4.86 -2.86
C ALA A 57 10.32 4.43 -1.38
N VAL A 58 11.55 4.36 -0.84
CA VAL A 58 11.78 4.09 0.59
C VAL A 58 11.21 5.21 1.47
N ARG A 59 11.49 6.49 1.12
CA ARG A 59 10.95 7.64 1.86
C ARG A 59 9.44 7.74 1.77
N ASN A 60 8.87 7.42 0.61
CA ASN A 60 7.41 7.44 0.40
C ASN A 60 6.68 6.34 1.20
N ALA A 61 7.38 5.31 1.66
CA ALA A 61 6.80 4.30 2.54
C ALA A 61 6.37 4.89 3.91
N VAL A 62 6.99 6.00 4.35
CA VAL A 62 6.64 6.65 5.63
C VAL A 62 5.23 7.25 5.56
N PRO A 63 4.92 8.25 4.69
CA PRO A 63 3.57 8.80 4.63
C PRO A 63 2.51 7.75 4.27
N THR A 64 2.85 6.73 3.49
CA THR A 64 1.93 5.61 3.21
C THR A 64 1.58 4.83 4.49
N ALA A 65 2.57 4.54 5.34
CA ALA A 65 2.34 3.87 6.60
C ALA A 65 1.56 4.76 7.60
N GLU A 66 1.84 6.06 7.65
CA GLU A 66 1.10 7.03 8.47
C GLU A 66 -0.37 7.11 8.06
N GLY A 67 -0.67 7.20 6.75
CA GLY A 67 -2.05 7.19 6.26
C GLY A 67 -2.79 5.88 6.56
N ALA A 68 -2.10 4.74 6.51
CA ALA A 68 -2.68 3.46 6.93
C ALA A 68 -3.04 3.45 8.42
N LEU A 69 -2.20 4.03 9.26
CA LEU A 69 -2.46 4.16 10.69
C LEU A 69 -3.61 5.15 10.98
N GLU A 70 -3.69 6.25 10.23
CA GLU A 70 -4.81 7.20 10.32
C GLU A 70 -6.15 6.50 10.08
N ILE A 71 -6.25 5.71 9.00
CA ILE A 71 -7.44 4.91 8.71
C ILE A 71 -7.71 3.92 9.84
N ALA A 72 -6.68 3.15 10.25
CA ALA A 72 -6.85 2.17 11.31
C ALA A 72 -7.40 2.77 12.60
N MET A 73 -6.90 3.94 13.02
CA MET A 73 -7.38 4.64 14.20
C MET A 73 -8.74 5.28 14.03
N GLY A 74 -9.10 5.70 12.81
CA GLY A 74 -10.41 6.30 12.52
C GLY A 74 -11.55 5.30 12.48
N GLU A 75 -11.26 4.06 12.11
CA GLU A 75 -12.27 3.00 11.92
C GLU A 75 -12.38 2.02 13.09
N TYR A 76 -11.52 2.13 14.09
CA TYR A 76 -11.47 1.21 15.22
C TYR A 76 -11.79 1.92 16.53
N ASP A 77 -12.82 1.46 17.23
CA ASP A 77 -13.24 2.02 18.53
C ASP A 77 -12.30 1.63 19.70
N GLY A 78 -11.19 0.96 19.39
CA GLY A 78 -10.21 0.50 20.37
C GLY A 78 -8.88 1.25 20.29
N MET A 79 -7.83 0.62 20.81
CA MET A 79 -6.47 1.15 20.81
C MET A 79 -5.55 0.29 19.93
N ILE A 80 -4.61 0.92 19.23
CA ILE A 80 -3.54 0.19 18.54
C ILE A 80 -2.63 -0.51 19.57
N ALA A 81 -2.37 0.13 20.72
CA ALA A 81 -1.58 -0.46 21.79
C ALA A 81 -2.24 -1.75 22.32
N GLY A 82 -1.48 -2.85 22.30
CA GLY A 82 -1.94 -4.19 22.68
C GLY A 82 -2.71 -4.94 21.61
N SER A 83 -3.14 -4.30 20.51
CA SER A 83 -3.83 -4.95 19.40
C SER A 83 -2.93 -5.94 18.66
N ARG A 84 -3.56 -6.91 18.00
CA ARG A 84 -2.89 -7.93 17.18
C ARG A 84 -2.93 -7.48 15.73
N CYS A 85 -1.79 -7.07 15.20
CA CYS A 85 -1.66 -6.57 13.85
C CYS A 85 -0.93 -7.57 12.96
N LEU A 86 -1.50 -7.89 11.80
CA LEU A 86 -0.84 -8.62 10.73
C LEU A 86 -0.41 -7.63 9.64
N VAL A 87 0.87 -7.64 9.31
CA VAL A 87 1.40 -6.93 8.13
C VAL A 87 1.85 -7.96 7.11
N THR A 88 1.24 -7.98 5.93
CA THR A 88 1.66 -8.90 4.87
C THR A 88 2.67 -8.25 3.97
N GLY A 89 3.80 -8.94 3.79
CA GLY A 89 4.96 -8.44 3.05
C GLY A 89 5.96 -7.69 3.93
N PHE A 90 7.25 -7.96 3.68
CA PHE A 90 8.37 -7.34 4.39
C PHE A 90 9.21 -6.45 3.46
N GLY A 91 8.51 -5.73 2.57
CA GLY A 91 9.07 -4.72 1.67
C GLY A 91 9.25 -3.36 2.36
N ARG A 92 9.34 -2.30 1.56
CA ARG A 92 9.53 -0.92 2.03
C ARG A 92 8.44 -0.47 3.01
N ILE A 93 7.17 -0.59 2.60
CA ILE A 93 6.02 -0.21 3.42
C ILE A 93 5.91 -1.13 4.63
N GLY A 94 6.00 -2.45 4.43
CA GLY A 94 5.87 -3.43 5.51
C GLY A 94 6.90 -3.22 6.63
N LYS A 95 8.15 -2.90 6.30
CA LYS A 95 9.20 -2.60 7.29
C LYS A 95 8.88 -1.35 8.11
N VAL A 96 8.49 -0.26 7.45
CA VAL A 96 8.17 1.00 8.11
C VAL A 96 6.94 0.84 9.00
N LEU A 97 5.85 0.30 8.46
CA LEU A 97 4.58 0.13 9.16
C LEU A 97 4.73 -0.81 10.38
N SER A 98 5.44 -1.93 10.23
CA SER A 98 5.71 -2.83 11.36
C SER A 98 6.48 -2.15 12.48
N GLY A 99 7.44 -1.27 12.13
CA GLY A 99 8.17 -0.47 13.11
C GLY A 99 7.27 0.53 13.84
N MET A 100 6.41 1.23 13.13
CA MET A 100 5.45 2.18 13.71
C MET A 100 4.46 1.47 14.63
N LEU A 101 3.83 0.38 14.19
CA LEU A 101 2.90 -0.42 14.98
C LEU A 101 3.55 -0.93 16.28
N LYS A 102 4.79 -1.45 16.19
CA LYS A 102 5.55 -1.88 17.37
C LYS A 102 5.83 -0.72 18.32
N GLY A 103 6.22 0.45 17.77
CA GLY A 103 6.43 1.68 18.55
C GLY A 103 5.17 2.14 19.28
N MET A 104 3.99 1.88 18.72
CA MET A 104 2.69 2.15 19.34
C MET A 104 2.26 1.06 20.34
N GLY A 105 3.05 0.00 20.53
CA GLY A 105 2.76 -1.07 21.49
C GLY A 105 1.88 -2.19 20.96
N ALA A 106 1.68 -2.30 19.65
CA ALA A 106 0.95 -3.42 19.03
C ALA A 106 1.75 -4.73 19.07
N ARG A 107 1.06 -5.85 19.03
CA ARG A 107 1.62 -7.19 18.81
C ARG A 107 1.68 -7.47 17.33
N VAL A 108 2.87 -7.27 16.74
CA VAL A 108 3.04 -7.29 15.29
C VAL A 108 3.44 -8.68 14.80
N THR A 109 2.64 -9.23 13.90
CA THR A 109 2.92 -10.41 13.09
C THR A 109 3.23 -9.94 11.67
N VAL A 110 4.29 -10.45 11.05
CA VAL A 110 4.66 -10.06 9.69
C VAL A 110 4.80 -11.30 8.82
N SER A 111 4.18 -11.28 7.64
CA SER A 111 4.34 -12.39 6.71
C SER A 111 5.35 -12.10 5.61
N ALA A 112 6.11 -13.13 5.24
CA ALA A 112 7.03 -13.10 4.12
C ALA A 112 7.09 -14.47 3.41
N ARG A 113 7.60 -14.46 2.17
CA ARG A 113 7.77 -15.69 1.39
C ARG A 113 9.17 -16.28 1.55
N LYS A 114 10.16 -15.42 1.72
CA LYS A 114 11.57 -15.81 1.73
C LYS A 114 12.04 -16.12 3.15
N PRO A 115 12.78 -17.22 3.35
CA PRO A 115 13.34 -17.59 4.66
C PRO A 115 14.20 -16.49 5.28
N GLU A 116 14.99 -15.79 4.46
CA GLU A 116 15.83 -14.68 4.93
C GLU A 116 15.00 -13.51 5.48
N ASP A 117 13.85 -13.20 4.86
CA ASP A 117 12.96 -12.17 5.37
C ASP A 117 12.30 -12.60 6.68
N LEU A 118 11.92 -13.88 6.82
CA LEU A 118 11.37 -14.43 8.06
C LEU A 118 12.39 -14.33 9.21
N ALA A 119 13.67 -14.62 8.95
CA ALA A 119 14.72 -14.45 9.93
C ALA A 119 14.90 -12.98 10.36
N TRP A 120 14.86 -12.03 9.41
CA TRP A 120 14.88 -10.61 9.73
C TRP A 120 13.67 -10.15 10.54
N ILE A 121 12.47 -10.65 10.22
CA ILE A 121 11.25 -10.36 10.96
C ILE A 121 11.41 -10.76 12.44
N GLU A 122 11.97 -11.95 12.70
CA GLU A 122 12.24 -12.43 14.05
C GLU A 122 13.29 -11.56 14.79
N ILE A 123 14.41 -11.22 14.11
CA ILE A 123 15.46 -10.36 14.67
C ILE A 123 14.92 -8.97 15.06
N TYR A 124 14.00 -8.40 14.28
CA TYR A 124 13.34 -7.14 14.61
C TYR A 124 12.31 -7.28 15.75
N GLY A 125 12.06 -8.51 16.22
CA GLY A 125 11.15 -8.82 17.33
C GLY A 125 9.69 -8.74 16.94
N TYR A 126 9.38 -9.14 15.70
CA TYR A 126 8.03 -9.41 15.23
C TYR A 126 7.79 -10.93 15.19
N THR A 127 6.53 -11.35 15.13
CA THR A 127 6.19 -12.76 14.92
C THR A 127 6.24 -13.10 13.43
N PRO A 128 7.16 -13.96 12.95
CA PRO A 128 7.25 -14.31 11.55
C PRO A 128 6.16 -15.32 11.14
N VAL A 129 5.57 -15.14 9.96
CA VAL A 129 4.63 -16.08 9.36
C VAL A 129 4.95 -16.28 7.88
N SER A 130 4.96 -17.52 7.41
CA SER A 130 5.05 -17.79 5.97
C SER A 130 3.76 -17.35 5.28
N THR A 131 3.87 -16.58 4.19
CA THR A 131 2.71 -16.10 3.43
C THR A 131 1.80 -17.24 2.96
N GLY A 132 2.35 -18.42 2.65
CA GLY A 132 1.56 -19.59 2.27
C GLY A 132 0.78 -20.26 3.41
N LYS A 133 0.97 -19.81 4.66
CA LYS A 133 0.32 -20.34 5.86
C LYS A 133 -0.59 -19.33 6.56
N LEU A 134 -0.96 -18.24 5.88
CA LEU A 134 -1.80 -17.18 6.46
C LEU A 134 -3.13 -17.72 6.99
N SER A 135 -3.77 -18.66 6.30
CA SER A 135 -5.03 -19.26 6.71
C SER A 135 -4.98 -20.08 8.02
N GLU A 136 -3.76 -20.39 8.51
CA GLU A 136 -3.55 -21.05 9.80
C GLU A 136 -3.55 -20.05 10.97
N HIS A 137 -3.55 -18.74 10.68
CA HIS A 137 -3.48 -17.65 11.66
C HIS A 137 -4.75 -16.82 11.65
N GLN A 138 -5.27 -16.52 12.84
CA GLN A 138 -6.53 -15.79 13.03
C GLN A 138 -6.53 -14.92 14.28
N GLY A 139 -7.59 -14.14 14.45
CA GLY A 139 -7.80 -13.31 15.63
C GLY A 139 -6.94 -12.06 15.61
N PHE A 140 -6.71 -11.47 14.43
CA PHE A 140 -6.13 -10.15 14.29
C PHE A 140 -7.21 -9.08 14.45
N ASP A 141 -6.83 -7.94 15.02
CA ASP A 141 -7.65 -6.74 15.06
C ASP A 141 -7.47 -5.94 13.77
N PHE A 142 -6.24 -5.97 13.24
CA PHE A 142 -5.88 -5.29 11.99
C PHE A 142 -5.08 -6.19 11.05
N ILE A 143 -5.36 -6.06 9.76
CA ILE A 143 -4.58 -6.66 8.68
C ILE A 143 -4.19 -5.57 7.69
N PHE A 144 -2.89 -5.35 7.53
CA PHE A 144 -2.35 -4.41 6.55
C PHE A 144 -1.70 -5.20 5.41
N ASN A 145 -2.30 -5.12 4.21
CA ASN A 145 -1.72 -5.77 3.05
C ASN A 145 -0.79 -4.83 2.29
N THR A 146 0.45 -5.24 2.08
CA THR A 146 1.43 -4.50 1.25
C THR A 146 1.89 -5.27 0.02
N VAL A 147 1.28 -6.43 -0.26
CA VAL A 147 1.68 -7.33 -1.35
C VAL A 147 0.76 -7.15 -2.56
N PRO A 148 1.26 -6.73 -3.74
CA PRO A 148 0.46 -6.44 -4.93
C PRO A 148 0.04 -7.69 -5.73
N THR A 149 -0.08 -8.83 -5.05
CA THR A 149 -0.58 -10.09 -5.63
C THR A 149 -1.65 -10.67 -4.73
N MET A 150 -2.65 -11.33 -5.32
CA MET A 150 -3.72 -11.97 -4.57
C MET A 150 -3.16 -12.97 -3.56
N ILE A 151 -3.21 -12.63 -2.27
CA ILE A 151 -2.81 -13.48 -1.14
C ILE A 151 -3.98 -13.74 -0.20
N PHE A 152 -5.02 -12.94 -0.27
CA PHE A 152 -6.25 -13.08 0.46
C PHE A 152 -7.38 -13.48 -0.51
N ASP A 153 -7.42 -14.77 -0.89
CA ASP A 153 -8.61 -15.35 -1.52
C ASP A 153 -9.76 -15.45 -0.50
N ALA A 154 -10.96 -15.76 -0.95
CA ALA A 154 -12.14 -15.84 -0.10
C ALA A 154 -11.97 -16.79 1.10
N TYR A 155 -11.24 -17.90 0.93
CA TYR A 155 -10.97 -18.86 2.01
C TYR A 155 -10.02 -18.28 3.06
N THR A 156 -8.89 -17.74 2.62
CA THR A 156 -7.88 -17.14 3.51
C THR A 156 -8.49 -15.94 4.26
N LEU A 157 -9.27 -15.13 3.56
CA LEU A 157 -9.94 -13.96 4.14
C LEU A 157 -10.92 -14.38 5.25
N ALA A 158 -11.78 -15.35 4.98
CA ALA A 158 -12.75 -15.84 5.94
C ALA A 158 -12.10 -16.45 7.21
N LYS A 159 -10.89 -17.00 7.09
CA LYS A 159 -10.14 -17.56 8.23
C LYS A 159 -9.33 -16.52 8.98
N THR A 160 -8.59 -15.67 8.25
CA THR A 160 -7.59 -14.77 8.83
C THR A 160 -8.20 -13.44 9.27
N ALA A 161 -9.17 -12.93 8.51
CA ALA A 161 -9.71 -11.58 8.69
C ALA A 161 -11.02 -11.51 9.46
N GLN A 162 -11.50 -12.62 10.05
CA GLN A 162 -12.74 -12.61 10.80
C GLN A 162 -12.68 -11.59 11.97
N GLY A 163 -13.50 -10.56 11.90
CA GLY A 163 -13.55 -9.46 12.87
C GLY A 163 -12.39 -8.46 12.79
N ALA A 164 -11.47 -8.61 11.84
CA ALA A 164 -10.36 -7.70 11.65
C ALA A 164 -10.71 -6.55 10.68
N ILE A 165 -10.07 -5.40 10.85
CA ILE A 165 -10.06 -4.33 9.86
C ILE A 165 -8.94 -4.62 8.86
N LEU A 166 -9.30 -4.79 7.58
CA LEU A 166 -8.35 -5.01 6.50
C LEU A 166 -8.07 -3.69 5.75
N ILE A 167 -6.80 -3.32 5.66
CA ILE A 167 -6.34 -2.13 4.93
C ILE A 167 -5.38 -2.59 3.82
N ASP A 168 -5.77 -2.41 2.56
CA ASP A 168 -4.96 -2.79 1.41
C ASP A 168 -4.13 -1.60 0.90
N LEU A 169 -2.83 -1.64 1.11
CA LEU A 169 -1.83 -0.64 0.70
C LEU A 169 -1.10 -1.05 -0.58
N ALA A 170 -1.46 -2.20 -1.14
CA ALA A 170 -0.80 -2.71 -2.32
C ALA A 170 -1.24 -1.92 -3.57
N SER A 171 -0.29 -1.67 -4.47
CA SER A 171 -0.61 -1.11 -5.79
C SER A 171 -1.47 -2.09 -6.60
N LEU A 172 -2.28 -1.56 -7.50
CA LEU A 172 -3.10 -2.39 -8.39
C LEU A 172 -2.31 -3.54 -9.04
N PRO A 173 -2.92 -4.74 -9.14
CA PRO A 173 -4.34 -5.08 -8.94
C PRO A 173 -4.80 -5.27 -7.49
N GLY A 174 -3.96 -5.02 -6.48
CA GLY A 174 -4.27 -5.28 -5.08
C GLY A 174 -4.04 -6.73 -4.65
N GLY A 175 -4.06 -6.99 -3.35
CA GLY A 175 -3.75 -8.29 -2.77
C GLY A 175 -4.91 -8.98 -2.05
N ALA A 176 -6.08 -8.34 -2.02
CA ALA A 176 -7.28 -8.89 -1.43
C ALA A 176 -8.45 -8.84 -2.43
N GLU A 177 -9.32 -9.86 -2.38
CA GLU A 177 -10.53 -9.92 -3.19
C GLU A 177 -11.63 -9.05 -2.56
N CYS A 178 -11.38 -7.73 -2.55
CA CYS A 178 -12.34 -6.76 -2.05
C CYS A 178 -13.21 -6.27 -3.20
N ARG A 179 -14.39 -6.84 -3.35
CA ARG A 179 -15.45 -6.24 -4.16
C ARG A 179 -16.12 -5.18 -3.30
N ASP A 180 -15.95 -3.92 -3.72
CA ASP A 180 -16.62 -2.74 -3.16
C ASP A 180 -16.30 -2.41 -1.68
N ALA A 181 -15.18 -1.72 -1.48
CA ALA A 181 -14.70 -1.19 -0.19
C ALA A 181 -15.58 -0.06 0.43
N GLN A 182 -16.87 -0.01 0.12
CA GLN A 182 -17.81 1.00 0.63
C GLN A 182 -18.98 0.43 1.42
N GLU A 183 -19.10 -0.89 1.59
CA GLU A 183 -20.12 -1.42 2.48
C GLU A 183 -19.60 -1.49 3.92
N LYS A 184 -20.21 -0.69 4.80
CA LYS A 184 -19.99 -0.76 6.26
C LYS A 184 -20.28 -2.18 6.72
N ALA A 185 -19.23 -2.88 7.16
CA ALA A 185 -19.36 -4.23 7.69
C ALA A 185 -20.34 -4.26 8.87
N ARG A 186 -21.23 -5.24 8.87
CA ARG A 186 -22.09 -5.55 10.01
C ARG A 186 -21.27 -6.27 11.07
N PRO A 187 -21.63 -6.17 12.36
CA PRO A 187 -20.95 -6.93 13.43
C PRO A 187 -20.94 -8.43 13.12
N GLY A 188 -19.75 -9.01 12.92
CA GLY A 188 -19.56 -10.43 12.63
C GLY A 188 -19.13 -10.76 11.19
N GLU A 189 -19.12 -9.81 10.26
CA GLU A 189 -18.57 -9.95 8.92
C GLU A 189 -17.14 -9.41 8.86
N VAL A 190 -16.39 -9.77 7.79
CA VAL A 190 -15.02 -9.30 7.55
C VAL A 190 -15.00 -7.77 7.58
N GLY A 191 -14.18 -7.19 8.44
CA GLY A 191 -14.06 -5.75 8.62
C GLY A 191 -13.67 -5.03 7.34
N LEU A 192 -14.01 -3.75 7.28
CA LEU A 192 -13.83 -2.82 6.15
C LEU A 192 -12.46 -2.97 5.46
N ALA A 193 -12.49 -3.08 4.13
CA ALA A 193 -11.29 -3.04 3.31
C ALA A 193 -11.12 -1.64 2.71
N PHE A 194 -10.02 -0.96 3.04
CA PHE A 194 -9.64 0.31 2.42
C PHE A 194 -8.52 0.08 1.42
N SER A 195 -8.66 0.61 0.21
CA SER A 195 -7.62 0.57 -0.82
C SER A 195 -7.03 1.96 -1.02
N PHE A 196 -5.72 2.08 -0.90
CA PHE A 196 -4.97 3.30 -1.23
C PHE A 196 -4.63 3.31 -2.73
N HIS A 197 -5.24 4.20 -3.49
CA HIS A 197 -4.93 4.43 -4.91
C HIS A 197 -4.47 5.86 -5.17
#